data_b5eeafd61d650348911294219c0ec611
#
_entry.id   b5eeafd61d650348911294219c0ec611
#
_cell.length_a   1.000
_cell.length_b   1.000
_cell.length_c   1.000
_cell.angle_alpha   90.00
_cell.angle_beta   90.00
_cell.angle_gamma   90.00
#
_symmetry.space_group_name_H-M   'P 1'
#
loop_
_entity.id
_entity.type
_entity.pdbx_description
1 polymer ?
#
loop_
_entity_poly.entity_id
_entity_poly.type
_entity_poly.pdbx_seq_one_letter_code
_entity_poly.pdbx_strand_id
1 'polypeptide(L)'
;SLVGSEMCIRDRALFHDSLSDLNAHLDKEELVLFPYIYEMVKAKLENTPLPEFHCGSIEAPISVMMAEHDIEGERYRHIEHLTNGYTAPEDACNSYRLVLQQLKAFEEALHQHIHLENNIVFPRSIKMEAKLREQP
;
A
#
# COMPACT_ATOMS: atom_id res chain seq x y z
N SER A 1 -32.73 0.82 -8.06
CA SER A 1 -33.33 1.27 -6.78
C SER A 1 -32.44 2.37 -6.17
N LEU A 2 -33.06 3.18 -5.31
CA LEU A 2 -32.35 4.25 -4.59
C LEU A 2 -31.22 3.68 -3.73
N VAL A 3 -31.40 2.51 -3.15
CA VAL A 3 -30.40 1.81 -2.34
C VAL A 3 -29.16 1.43 -3.18
N GLY A 4 -29.39 0.91 -4.37
CA GLY A 4 -28.30 0.58 -5.29
C GLY A 4 -27.50 1.81 -5.74
N SER A 5 -28.19 2.92 -5.98
CA SER A 5 -27.55 4.19 -6.35
C SER A 5 -26.71 4.77 -5.21
N GLU A 6 -27.20 4.71 -3.98
CA GLU A 6 -26.46 5.17 -2.81
C GLU A 6 -25.22 4.31 -2.57
N MET A 7 -25.33 3.00 -2.72
CA MET A 7 -24.18 2.09 -2.62
C MET A 7 -23.10 2.40 -3.66
N CYS A 8 -23.50 2.60 -4.92
CA CYS A 8 -22.58 2.99 -5.99
C CYS A 8 -21.85 4.30 -5.69
N ILE A 9 -22.54 5.30 -5.13
CA ILE A 9 -21.94 6.58 -4.75
C ILE A 9 -20.91 6.38 -3.63
N ARG A 10 -21.23 5.58 -2.62
CA ARG A 10 -20.33 5.29 -1.51
C ARG A 10 -19.08 4.54 -1.96
N ASP A 11 -19.24 3.51 -2.77
CA ASP A 11 -18.13 2.73 -3.33
C ASP A 11 -17.19 3.61 -4.13
N ARG A 12 -17.77 4.47 -4.95
CA ARG A 12 -17.01 5.41 -5.78
C ARG A 12 -16.21 6.39 -4.93
N ALA A 13 -16.83 6.94 -3.88
CA ALA A 13 -16.15 7.86 -2.97
C ALA A 13 -14.99 7.18 -2.24
N LEU A 14 -15.21 5.97 -1.71
CA LEU A 14 -14.18 5.19 -1.03
C LEU A 14 -13.03 4.85 -1.96
N PHE A 15 -13.33 4.43 -3.19
CA PHE A 15 -12.30 4.11 -4.18
C PHE A 15 -11.49 5.36 -4.60
N HIS A 16 -12.18 6.48 -4.79
CA HIS A 16 -11.53 7.75 -5.12
C HIS A 16 -10.58 8.19 -4.00
N ASP A 17 -11.01 8.09 -2.74
CA ASP A 17 -10.17 8.42 -1.59
C ASP A 17 -8.97 7.46 -1.50
N SER A 18 -9.17 6.18 -1.78
CA SER A 18 -8.10 5.20 -1.85
C SER A 18 -7.05 5.60 -2.88
N LEU A 19 -7.46 5.94 -4.10
CA LEU A 19 -6.52 6.33 -5.16
C LEU A 19 -5.71 7.56 -4.78
N SER A 20 -6.35 8.55 -4.16
CA SER A 20 -5.67 9.77 -3.70
C SER A 20 -4.63 9.46 -2.63
N ASP A 21 -5.02 8.67 -1.62
CA ASP A 21 -4.13 8.29 -0.53
C ASP A 21 -3.00 7.37 -1.00
N LEU A 22 -3.30 6.43 -1.92
CA LEU A 22 -2.27 5.56 -2.49
C LEU A 22 -1.26 6.31 -3.33
N ASN A 23 -1.68 7.34 -4.09
CA ASN A 23 -0.72 8.18 -4.80
C ASN A 23 0.25 8.85 -3.85
N ALA A 24 -0.25 9.43 -2.75
CA ALA A 24 0.61 10.04 -1.74
C ALA A 24 1.52 9.02 -1.05
N HIS A 25 1.01 7.82 -0.78
CA HIS A 25 1.75 6.71 -0.21
C HIS A 25 2.90 6.26 -1.11
N LEU A 26 2.61 6.05 -2.40
CA LEU A 26 3.62 5.64 -3.39
C LEU A 26 4.69 6.71 -3.60
N ASP A 27 4.32 7.98 -3.55
CA ASP A 27 5.29 9.08 -3.63
C ASP A 27 6.28 9.02 -2.45
N LYS A 28 5.82 8.73 -1.25
CA LYS A 28 6.70 8.57 -0.09
C LYS A 28 7.65 7.39 -0.25
N GLU A 29 7.17 6.29 -0.80
CA GLU A 29 8.01 5.13 -1.07
C GLU A 29 9.05 5.42 -2.15
N GLU A 30 8.62 5.97 -3.27
CA GLU A 30 9.48 6.21 -4.44
C GLU A 30 10.48 7.34 -4.23
N LEU A 31 10.10 8.39 -3.51
CA LEU A 31 10.95 9.57 -3.33
C LEU A 31 11.78 9.54 -2.05
N VAL A 32 11.41 8.77 -1.06
CA VAL A 32 12.07 8.77 0.25
C VAL A 32 12.55 7.37 0.66
N LEU A 33 11.64 6.43 0.78
CA LEU A 33 11.95 5.13 1.39
C LEU A 33 12.81 4.24 0.51
N PHE A 34 12.39 3.99 -0.72
CA PHE A 34 13.11 3.10 -1.64
C PHE A 34 14.50 3.63 -2.02
N PRO A 35 14.69 4.93 -2.27
CA PRO A 35 16.03 5.45 -2.48
C PRO A 35 16.98 5.20 -1.30
N TYR A 36 16.50 5.33 -0.07
CA TYR A 36 17.31 5.05 1.10
C TYR A 36 17.64 3.56 1.22
N ILE A 37 16.65 2.68 0.97
CA ILE A 37 16.89 1.22 0.95
C ILE A 37 17.95 0.88 -0.11
N TYR A 38 17.85 1.48 -1.29
CA TYR A 38 18.84 1.29 -2.35
C TYR A 38 20.24 1.70 -1.89
N GLU A 39 20.39 2.87 -1.26
CA GLU A 39 21.67 3.34 -0.74
C GLU A 39 22.22 2.42 0.36
N MET A 40 21.36 1.85 1.22
CA MET A 40 21.78 0.87 2.22
C MET A 40 22.29 -0.42 1.58
N VAL A 41 21.59 -0.94 0.56
CA VAL A 41 22.04 -2.13 -0.18
C VAL A 41 23.40 -1.88 -0.83
N LYS A 42 23.56 -0.72 -1.45
CA LYS A 42 24.82 -0.31 -2.05
C LYS A 42 25.95 -0.23 -1.01
N ALA A 43 25.68 0.39 0.13
CA ALA A 43 26.64 0.47 1.23
C ALA A 43 27.07 -0.90 1.73
N LYS A 44 26.12 -1.83 1.84
CA LYS A 44 26.40 -3.21 2.24
C LYS A 44 27.30 -3.91 1.22
N LEU A 45 27.02 -3.76 -0.07
CA LEU A 45 27.80 -4.40 -1.14
C LEU A 45 29.19 -3.81 -1.28
N GLU A 46 29.35 -2.52 -1.05
CA GLU A 46 30.60 -1.80 -1.18
C GLU A 46 31.41 -1.70 0.13
N ASN A 47 30.88 -2.23 1.22
CA ASN A 47 31.46 -2.12 2.57
C ASN A 47 31.70 -0.66 2.99
N THR A 48 30.74 0.21 2.70
CA THR A 48 30.78 1.62 3.09
C THR A 48 29.86 1.84 4.29
N PRO A 49 30.04 2.97 5.03
CA PRO A 49 29.20 3.25 6.20
C PRO A 49 27.72 3.44 5.85
N LEU A 50 26.86 3.34 6.87
CA LEU A 50 25.44 3.62 6.75
C LEU A 50 25.23 5.02 6.16
N PRO A 51 24.46 5.15 5.06
CA PRO A 51 24.16 6.47 4.49
C PRO A 51 23.38 7.35 5.47
N GLU A 52 23.57 8.66 5.36
CA GLU A 52 22.76 9.60 6.12
C GLU A 52 21.32 9.57 5.65
N PHE A 53 20.38 9.69 6.60
CA PHE A 53 18.96 9.70 6.33
C PHE A 53 18.29 10.79 7.15
N HIS A 54 17.58 11.69 6.46
CA HIS A 54 16.96 12.85 7.11
C HIS A 54 15.87 12.49 8.14
N CYS A 55 15.29 11.29 8.04
CA CYS A 55 14.33 10.77 9.00
C CYS A 55 14.98 10.09 10.21
N GLY A 56 16.30 10.00 10.24
CA GLY A 56 17.08 9.33 11.28
C GLY A 56 17.16 7.82 11.08
N SER A 57 16.12 7.09 11.41
CA SER A 57 16.01 5.64 11.19
C SER A 57 14.92 5.32 10.18
N ILE A 58 15.13 4.25 9.42
CA ILE A 58 14.12 3.74 8.48
C ILE A 58 12.83 3.29 9.17
N GLU A 59 12.91 2.98 10.48
CA GLU A 59 11.73 2.56 11.25
C GLU A 59 10.63 3.62 11.26
N ALA A 60 11.00 4.90 11.27
CA ALA A 60 10.03 6.00 11.28
C ALA A 60 9.14 6.01 10.02
N PRO A 61 9.69 6.08 8.78
CA PRO A 61 8.85 6.03 7.59
C PRO A 61 8.17 4.67 7.40
N ILE A 62 8.79 3.56 7.79
CA ILE A 62 8.16 2.24 7.72
C ILE A 62 6.91 2.18 8.60
N SER A 63 6.97 2.72 9.82
CA SER A 63 5.79 2.78 10.70
C SER A 63 4.64 3.54 10.06
N VAL A 64 4.93 4.64 9.37
CA VAL A 64 3.92 5.41 8.64
C VAL A 64 3.35 4.58 7.49
N MET A 65 4.20 3.90 6.72
CA MET A 65 3.75 3.05 5.60
C MET A 65 2.85 1.91 6.09
N MET A 66 3.22 1.26 7.18
CA MET A 66 2.41 0.17 7.76
C MET A 66 1.06 0.66 8.27
N ALA A 67 1.01 1.84 8.90
CA ALA A 67 -0.25 2.46 9.32
C ALA A 67 -1.15 2.79 8.12
N GLU A 68 -0.58 3.30 7.03
CA GLU A 68 -1.31 3.58 5.79
C GLU A 68 -1.81 2.28 5.13
N HIS A 69 -1.04 1.20 5.21
CA HIS A 69 -1.46 -0.13 4.76
C HIS A 69 -2.71 -0.61 5.52
N ASP A 70 -2.74 -0.42 6.83
CA ASP A 70 -3.89 -0.80 7.65
C ASP A 70 -5.14 0.00 7.27
N ILE A 71 -4.99 1.29 7.01
CA ILE A 71 -6.09 2.15 6.56
C ILE A 71 -6.66 1.66 5.23
N GLU A 72 -5.79 1.33 4.27
CA GLU A 72 -6.25 0.80 2.98
C GLU A 72 -6.89 -0.58 3.13
N GLY A 73 -6.35 -1.44 3.98
CA GLY A 73 -6.94 -2.74 4.29
C GLY A 73 -8.37 -2.63 4.80
N GLU A 74 -8.61 -1.71 5.74
CA GLU A 74 -9.96 -1.44 6.26
C GLU A 74 -10.88 -0.87 5.18
N ARG A 75 -10.37 0.05 4.36
CA ARG A 75 -11.14 0.67 3.28
C ARG A 75 -11.62 -0.37 2.27
N TYR A 76 -10.77 -1.31 1.86
CA TYR A 76 -11.15 -2.36 0.90
C TYR A 76 -12.06 -3.41 1.54
N ARG A 77 -11.92 -3.71 2.82
CA ARG A 77 -12.92 -4.54 3.53
C ARG A 77 -14.31 -3.89 3.50
N HIS A 78 -14.37 -2.58 3.67
CA HIS A 78 -15.63 -1.84 3.58
C HIS A 78 -16.20 -1.87 2.16
N ILE A 79 -15.39 -1.65 1.14
CA ILE A 79 -15.79 -1.74 -0.27
C ILE A 79 -16.30 -3.15 -0.59
N GLU A 80 -15.60 -4.18 -0.15
CA GLU A 80 -16.02 -5.57 -0.33
C GLU A 80 -17.38 -5.83 0.30
N HIS A 81 -17.59 -5.34 1.51
CA HIS A 81 -18.87 -5.46 2.20
C HIS A 81 -20.00 -4.73 1.44
N LEU A 82 -19.77 -3.49 1.01
CA LEU A 82 -20.76 -2.68 0.28
C LEU A 82 -21.11 -3.29 -1.08
N THR A 83 -20.17 -3.99 -1.72
CA THR A 83 -20.37 -4.62 -3.03
C THR A 83 -20.80 -6.10 -2.92
N ASN A 84 -21.07 -6.58 -1.72
CA ASN A 84 -21.39 -7.98 -1.47
C ASN A 84 -20.35 -8.93 -2.09
N GLY A 85 -19.08 -8.71 -1.75
CA GLY A 85 -17.97 -9.50 -2.27
C GLY A 85 -17.72 -9.27 -3.77
N TYR A 86 -17.90 -8.03 -4.25
CA TYR A 86 -17.77 -7.67 -5.66
C TYR A 86 -18.74 -8.41 -6.57
N THR A 87 -19.91 -8.73 -6.05
CA THR A 87 -20.97 -9.41 -6.78
C THR A 87 -21.95 -8.40 -7.40
N ALA A 88 -22.12 -8.45 -8.72
CA ALA A 88 -23.05 -7.58 -9.40
C ALA A 88 -24.49 -8.05 -9.18
N PRO A 89 -25.46 -7.12 -9.01
CA PRO A 89 -26.87 -7.47 -9.04
C PRO A 89 -27.27 -8.09 -10.39
N GLU A 90 -28.32 -8.89 -10.40
CA GLU A 90 -28.80 -9.57 -11.62
C GLU A 90 -29.12 -8.59 -12.75
N ASP A 91 -29.64 -7.42 -12.40
CA ASP A 91 -30.02 -6.35 -13.33
C ASP A 91 -28.89 -5.39 -13.68
N ALA A 92 -27.67 -5.68 -13.23
CA ALA A 92 -26.51 -4.83 -13.49
C ALA A 92 -26.10 -4.86 -14.97
N CYS A 93 -25.67 -3.71 -15.48
CA CYS A 93 -25.12 -3.61 -16.83
C CYS A 93 -23.71 -4.22 -16.91
N ASN A 94 -23.26 -4.53 -18.12
CA ASN A 94 -21.95 -5.13 -18.33
C ASN A 94 -20.79 -4.22 -17.86
N SER A 95 -20.96 -2.91 -18.02
CA SER A 95 -19.95 -1.95 -17.54
C SER A 95 -19.75 -2.02 -16.02
N TYR A 96 -20.83 -2.13 -15.28
CA TYR A 96 -20.76 -2.25 -13.82
C TYR A 96 -20.13 -3.58 -13.40
N ARG A 97 -20.46 -4.67 -14.08
CA ARG A 97 -19.84 -5.99 -13.84
C ARG A 97 -18.32 -5.93 -14.08
N LEU A 98 -17.90 -5.27 -15.15
CA LEU A 98 -16.49 -5.09 -15.45
C LEU A 98 -15.77 -4.27 -14.39
N VAL A 99 -16.38 -3.18 -13.92
CA VAL A 99 -15.83 -2.34 -12.85
C VAL A 99 -15.60 -3.15 -11.58
N LEU A 100 -16.57 -3.97 -11.19
CA LEU A 100 -16.43 -4.83 -10.00
C LEU A 100 -15.31 -5.85 -10.15
N GLN A 101 -15.16 -6.46 -11.33
CA GLN A 101 -14.06 -7.38 -11.59
C GLN A 101 -12.69 -6.70 -11.50
N GLN A 102 -12.57 -5.51 -12.07
CA GLN A 102 -11.33 -4.72 -12.02
C GLN A 102 -11.02 -4.28 -10.60
N LEU A 103 -12.02 -3.88 -9.84
CA LEU A 103 -11.85 -3.47 -8.45
C LEU A 103 -11.39 -4.63 -7.56
N LYS A 104 -11.94 -5.81 -7.77
CA LYS A 104 -11.51 -7.04 -7.08
C LYS A 104 -10.04 -7.36 -7.41
N ALA A 105 -9.68 -7.31 -8.69
CA ALA A 105 -8.31 -7.56 -9.13
C ALA A 105 -7.33 -6.55 -8.52
N PHE A 106 -7.74 -5.29 -8.43
CA PHE A 106 -6.95 -4.23 -7.80
C PHE A 106 -6.73 -4.51 -6.31
N GLU A 107 -7.78 -4.90 -5.57
CA GLU A 107 -7.66 -5.28 -4.16
C GLU A 107 -6.69 -6.44 -3.97
N GLU A 108 -6.79 -7.49 -4.79
CA GLU A 108 -5.90 -8.65 -4.71
C GLU A 108 -4.44 -8.25 -4.94
N ALA A 109 -4.18 -7.40 -5.95
CA ALA A 109 -2.85 -6.89 -6.23
C ALA A 109 -2.32 -6.02 -5.08
N LEU A 110 -3.15 -5.17 -4.51
CA LEU A 110 -2.80 -4.33 -3.38
C LEU A 110 -2.46 -5.17 -2.14
N HIS A 111 -3.26 -6.18 -1.83
CA HIS A 111 -2.99 -7.09 -0.72
C HIS A 111 -1.65 -7.80 -0.88
N GLN A 112 -1.32 -8.25 -2.09
CA GLN A 112 -0.03 -8.88 -2.37
C GLN A 112 1.14 -7.89 -2.18
N HIS A 113 0.98 -6.68 -2.67
CA HIS A 113 1.96 -5.60 -2.51
C HIS A 113 2.22 -5.32 -1.01
N ILE A 114 1.15 -5.12 -0.25
CA ILE A 114 1.23 -4.88 1.21
C ILE A 114 1.90 -6.06 1.91
N HIS A 115 1.54 -7.29 1.55
CA HIS A 115 2.13 -8.48 2.14
C HIS A 115 3.64 -8.54 1.92
N LEU A 116 4.10 -8.29 0.69
CA LEU A 116 5.52 -8.29 0.36
C LEU A 116 6.29 -7.23 1.14
N GLU A 117 5.74 -6.03 1.26
CA GLU A 117 6.37 -4.96 2.01
C GLU A 117 6.39 -5.24 3.50
N ASN A 118 5.26 -5.55 4.09
CA ASN A 118 5.16 -5.75 5.55
C ASN A 118 5.96 -6.95 6.05
N ASN A 119 6.05 -8.02 5.26
CA ASN A 119 6.64 -9.28 5.72
C ASN A 119 8.04 -9.55 5.18
N ILE A 120 8.45 -8.90 4.12
CA ILE A 120 9.77 -9.13 3.49
C ILE A 120 10.59 -7.86 3.42
N VAL A 121 10.12 -6.85 2.67
CA VAL A 121 10.92 -5.65 2.38
C VAL A 121 11.22 -4.85 3.64
N PHE A 122 10.21 -4.52 4.42
CA PHE A 122 10.38 -3.70 5.62
C PHE A 122 11.18 -4.39 6.72
N PRO A 123 10.89 -5.65 7.09
CA PRO A 123 11.70 -6.33 8.09
C PRO A 123 13.17 -6.49 7.69
N ARG A 124 13.44 -6.81 6.42
CA ARG A 124 14.81 -6.94 5.93
C ARG A 124 15.56 -5.62 5.91
N SER A 125 14.86 -4.54 5.57
CA SER A 125 15.43 -3.19 5.55
C SER A 125 15.80 -2.71 6.96
N ILE A 126 14.94 -2.97 7.94
CA ILE A 126 15.22 -2.66 9.35
C ILE A 126 16.46 -3.41 9.84
N LYS A 127 16.55 -4.71 9.54
CA LYS A 127 17.70 -5.52 9.92
C LYS A 127 19.00 -5.03 9.25
N MET A 128 18.92 -4.67 7.97
CA MET A 128 20.06 -4.16 7.23
C MET A 128 20.57 -2.85 7.84
N GLU A 129 19.68 -1.93 8.15
CA GLU A 129 20.06 -0.68 8.80
C GLU A 129 20.73 -0.92 10.14
N ALA A 130 20.18 -1.80 10.97
CA ALA A 130 20.76 -2.13 12.27
C ALA A 130 22.17 -2.70 12.14
N LYS A 131 22.39 -3.61 11.19
CA LYS A 131 23.71 -4.20 10.94
C LYS A 131 24.74 -3.17 10.44
N LEU A 132 24.33 -2.29 9.54
CA LEU A 132 25.19 -1.24 9.03
C LEU A 132 25.55 -0.22 10.13
N ARG A 133 24.62 0.04 11.04
CA ARG A 133 24.83 0.96 12.18
C ARG A 133 25.84 0.39 13.19
N GLU A 134 25.88 -0.91 13.37
CA GLU A 134 26.81 -1.59 14.27
C GLU A 134 28.25 -1.66 13.72
N GLN A 135 28.44 -1.49 12.42
CA GLN A 135 29.78 -1.53 11.81
C GLN A 135 30.55 -0.28 12.16
N PRO A 136 31.84 -0.43 12.59
CA PRO A 136 32.68 0.72 12.90
C PRO A 136 33.08 1.53 11.66
#